data_7923287a8dfef76f71e26fdd1d141a30
#
_entry.id   7923287a8dfef76f71e26fdd1d141a30
#
_cell.length_a   1.000
_cell.length_b   1.000
_cell.length_c   1.000
_cell.angle_alpha   90.00
_cell.angle_beta   90.00
_cell.angle_gamma   90.00
#
_symmetry.space_group_name_H-M   'P 1'
#
loop_
_entity.id
_entity.type
_entity.pdbx_description
1 polymer ?
#
loop_
_entity_poly.entity_id
_entity_poly.type
_entity_poly.pdbx_seq_one_letter_code
_entity_poly.pdbx_strand_id
1 'polypeptide(L)'
;MIDLTKGKILVTGGAGFIGSALVWALNTKGIDDILLCDSLGTDEKWRNLASLRFDDFITADELLERAQRGSGSLGEIRTVFHLGACSATTERDLGYLMRNNFEYTKILGDWSAQRKIRFIYASSAATYGDGSAGMNDTETRLDRYRPLNGYAFSKQRFDLYASRRGLLNQFVGLKYFNVFGPNEGHKGDMRSVVHKAFQQVQTTGKIQLFKSYHPDYRDGEQKRDFLYVKDAVEMTIFLAKNPAAVGIFNLGFGRARTWLDLANAVFSALSKPPVIEFTEMPEAIRPNYQYFTEATIAKLLNLGFKGPRYTLEEGVRDYIQNYLTPELPLEP
;
A
#
# COMPACT_ATOMS: atom_id res chain seq x y z
N MET A 1 3.26 24.04 5.21
CA MET A 1 2.55 22.74 5.29
C MET A 1 1.09 22.97 4.93
N ILE A 2 0.50 22.06 4.13
CA ILE A 2 -0.93 22.05 3.84
C ILE A 2 -1.67 21.59 5.11
N ASP A 3 -2.70 22.34 5.50
CA ASP A 3 -3.53 22.03 6.65
C ASP A 3 -4.68 21.11 6.21
N LEU A 4 -4.61 19.84 6.57
CA LEU A 4 -5.62 18.84 6.21
C LEU A 4 -6.93 18.96 7.02
N THR A 5 -6.99 19.82 8.03
CA THR A 5 -8.25 20.13 8.75
C THR A 5 -9.13 21.12 8.01
N LYS A 6 -8.58 21.73 6.93
CA LYS A 6 -9.30 22.73 6.12
C LYS A 6 -9.87 22.11 4.87
N GLY A 7 -11.15 21.76 4.93
CA GLY A 7 -11.94 21.20 3.84
C GLY A 7 -11.94 19.68 3.79
N LYS A 8 -12.94 19.16 3.11
CA LYS A 8 -13.25 17.73 3.06
C LYS A 8 -12.15 16.91 2.39
N ILE A 9 -11.86 15.75 2.95
CA ILE A 9 -10.93 14.77 2.40
C ILE A 9 -11.74 13.64 1.75
N LEU A 10 -11.39 13.26 0.53
CA LEU A 10 -11.87 12.04 -0.10
C LEU A 10 -10.82 10.93 0.08
N VAL A 11 -11.23 9.80 0.66
CA VAL A 11 -10.41 8.59 0.74
C VAL A 11 -11.08 7.47 -0.04
N THR A 12 -10.52 7.08 -1.18
CA THR A 12 -11.00 5.90 -1.91
C THR A 12 -10.25 4.64 -1.48
N GLY A 13 -10.91 3.49 -1.51
CA GLY A 13 -10.36 2.27 -0.92
C GLY A 13 -10.29 2.36 0.61
N GLY A 14 -11.17 3.18 1.20
CA GLY A 14 -11.11 3.51 2.63
C GLY A 14 -11.45 2.35 3.56
N ALA A 15 -12.17 1.33 3.10
CA ALA A 15 -12.43 0.10 3.85
C ALA A 15 -11.30 -0.94 3.70
N GLY A 16 -10.40 -0.75 2.70
CA GLY A 16 -9.26 -1.63 2.46
C GLY A 16 -8.18 -1.49 3.53
N PHE A 17 -7.13 -2.31 3.42
CA PHE A 17 -6.03 -2.39 4.39
C PHE A 17 -5.36 -1.03 4.66
N ILE A 18 -4.69 -0.45 3.66
CA ILE A 18 -3.96 0.82 3.84
C ILE A 18 -4.94 2.00 3.99
N GLY A 19 -6.10 1.95 3.30
CA GLY A 19 -7.09 3.01 3.35
C GLY A 19 -7.71 3.20 4.73
N SER A 20 -8.11 2.12 5.39
CA SER A 20 -8.65 2.19 6.75
C SER A 20 -7.60 2.60 7.79
N ALA A 21 -6.36 2.14 7.62
CA ALA A 21 -5.25 2.60 8.46
C ALA A 21 -4.95 4.10 8.25
N LEU A 22 -5.12 4.62 7.04
CA LEU A 22 -5.00 6.06 6.77
C LEU A 22 -6.13 6.85 7.44
N VAL A 23 -7.39 6.38 7.35
CA VAL A 23 -8.51 7.02 8.05
C VAL A 23 -8.28 7.01 9.56
N TRP A 24 -7.84 5.86 10.12
CA TRP A 24 -7.42 5.79 11.51
C TRP A 24 -6.38 6.86 11.88
N ALA A 25 -5.31 6.98 11.08
CA ALA A 25 -4.25 7.96 11.34
C ALA A 25 -4.72 9.42 11.19
N LEU A 26 -5.70 9.70 10.33
CA LEU A 26 -6.37 11.00 10.24
C LEU A 26 -7.23 11.26 11.48
N ASN A 27 -8.01 10.27 11.91
CA ASN A 27 -8.86 10.38 13.11
C ASN A 27 -8.05 10.60 14.39
N THR A 28 -6.88 9.96 14.55
CA THR A 28 -5.98 10.21 15.70
C THR A 28 -5.43 11.64 15.72
N LYS A 29 -5.49 12.35 14.58
CA LYS A 29 -5.10 13.76 14.45
C LYS A 29 -6.32 14.71 14.50
N GLY A 30 -7.51 14.19 14.85
CA GLY A 30 -8.75 14.97 14.95
C GLY A 30 -9.36 15.34 13.59
N ILE A 31 -9.03 14.60 12.53
CA ILE A 31 -9.56 14.84 11.17
C ILE A 31 -10.60 13.77 10.88
N ASP A 32 -11.87 14.18 10.77
CA ASP A 32 -13.04 13.32 10.53
C ASP A 32 -13.99 13.82 9.43
N ASP A 33 -13.76 15.03 8.88
CA ASP A 33 -14.47 15.51 7.68
C ASP A 33 -13.98 14.74 6.42
N ILE A 34 -14.32 13.46 6.39
CA ILE A 34 -13.86 12.49 5.39
C ILE A 34 -15.07 11.96 4.62
N LEU A 35 -15.07 12.12 3.29
CA LEU A 35 -15.90 11.34 2.39
C LEU A 35 -15.16 10.03 2.09
N LEU A 36 -15.71 8.92 2.58
CA LEU A 36 -15.12 7.61 2.39
C LEU A 36 -15.73 6.95 1.14
N CYS A 37 -14.90 6.38 0.29
CA CYS A 37 -15.36 5.66 -0.90
C CYS A 37 -14.76 4.26 -0.95
N ASP A 38 -15.61 3.26 -1.11
CA ASP A 38 -15.18 1.86 -1.35
C ASP A 38 -16.30 1.04 -2.00
N SER A 39 -15.98 -0.19 -2.41
CA SER A 39 -16.94 -1.22 -2.81
C SER A 39 -16.86 -2.34 -1.79
N LEU A 40 -17.77 -2.37 -0.81
CA LEU A 40 -17.66 -3.28 0.35
C LEU A 40 -17.73 -4.76 -0.04
N GLY A 41 -18.50 -5.10 -1.08
CA GLY A 41 -18.61 -6.49 -1.51
C GLY A 41 -19.22 -7.41 -0.46
N THR A 42 -18.74 -8.66 -0.40
CA THR A 42 -19.20 -9.69 0.54
C THR A 42 -18.12 -10.14 1.52
N ASP A 43 -16.95 -9.48 1.50
CA ASP A 43 -15.87 -9.74 2.43
C ASP A 43 -16.05 -8.97 3.75
N GLU A 44 -15.19 -9.26 4.74
CA GLU A 44 -15.26 -8.70 6.08
C GLU A 44 -14.61 -7.32 6.22
N LYS A 45 -14.25 -6.63 5.11
CA LYS A 45 -13.55 -5.33 5.21
C LYS A 45 -14.36 -4.21 5.85
N TRP A 46 -15.69 -4.35 5.96
CA TRP A 46 -16.53 -3.43 6.73
C TRP A 46 -16.09 -3.32 8.19
N ARG A 47 -15.50 -4.39 8.76
CA ARG A 47 -14.98 -4.40 10.14
C ARG A 47 -13.87 -3.36 10.34
N ASN A 48 -13.10 -3.06 9.27
CA ASN A 48 -12.06 -2.03 9.31
C ASN A 48 -12.63 -0.61 9.50
N LEU A 49 -13.94 -0.42 9.29
CA LEU A 49 -14.60 0.87 9.42
C LEU A 49 -15.34 1.06 10.74
N ALA A 50 -15.60 -0.03 11.46
CA ALA A 50 -16.54 -0.05 12.60
C ALA A 50 -16.18 0.96 13.72
N SER A 51 -14.89 1.24 13.93
CA SER A 51 -14.41 2.18 14.94
C SER A 51 -13.97 3.54 14.35
N LEU A 52 -14.00 3.70 13.02
CA LEU A 52 -13.51 4.91 12.36
C LEU A 52 -14.58 5.99 12.26
N ARG A 53 -14.14 7.25 12.27
CA ARG A 53 -15.01 8.43 12.10
C ARG A 53 -14.84 8.99 10.68
N PHE A 54 -15.95 9.15 9.98
CA PHE A 54 -16.03 9.78 8.66
C PHE A 54 -17.43 10.42 8.51
N ASP A 55 -17.53 11.43 7.65
CA ASP A 55 -18.77 12.21 7.46
C ASP A 55 -19.79 11.44 6.62
N ASP A 56 -19.35 10.82 5.51
CA ASP A 56 -20.23 10.12 4.58
C ASP A 56 -19.51 8.99 3.86
N PHE A 57 -20.28 8.06 3.30
CA PHE A 57 -19.80 6.91 2.53
C PHE A 57 -20.50 6.85 1.17
N ILE A 58 -19.71 6.69 0.10
CA ILE A 58 -20.23 6.46 -1.25
C ILE A 58 -19.55 5.28 -1.92
N THR A 59 -20.22 4.67 -2.90
CA THR A 59 -19.64 3.59 -3.71
C THR A 59 -18.68 4.14 -4.77
N ALA A 60 -17.80 3.28 -5.31
CA ALA A 60 -16.88 3.66 -6.38
C ALA A 60 -17.62 4.10 -7.66
N ASP A 61 -18.73 3.43 -8.00
CA ASP A 61 -19.54 3.77 -9.17
C ASP A 61 -20.20 5.14 -8.99
N GLU A 62 -20.77 5.41 -7.83
CA GLU A 62 -21.36 6.70 -7.49
C GLU A 62 -20.33 7.83 -7.52
N LEU A 63 -19.12 7.59 -6.99
CA LEU A 63 -18.02 8.55 -7.05
C LEU A 63 -17.67 8.90 -8.50
N LEU A 64 -17.51 7.89 -9.36
CA LEU A 64 -17.19 8.09 -10.77
C LEU A 64 -18.28 8.88 -11.51
N GLU A 65 -19.53 8.52 -11.28
CA GLU A 65 -20.67 9.24 -11.87
C GLU A 65 -20.68 10.71 -11.44
N ARG A 66 -20.51 11.00 -10.16
CA ARG A 66 -20.44 12.37 -9.63
C ARG A 66 -19.23 13.14 -10.16
N ALA A 67 -18.07 12.51 -10.27
CA ALA A 67 -16.87 13.13 -10.82
C ALA A 67 -17.03 13.51 -12.31
N GLN A 68 -17.75 12.67 -13.08
CA GLN A 68 -18.01 12.91 -14.52
C GLN A 68 -19.12 13.95 -14.76
N ARG A 69 -20.15 14.02 -13.91
CA ARG A 69 -21.26 14.98 -14.05
C ARG A 69 -20.84 16.45 -13.85
N GLY A 70 -19.67 16.72 -13.28
CA GLY A 70 -19.14 18.09 -13.16
C GLY A 70 -19.29 18.71 -11.76
N SER A 71 -19.37 20.05 -11.71
CA SER A 71 -19.25 20.81 -10.47
C SER A 71 -20.38 20.63 -9.46
N GLY A 72 -20.02 20.55 -8.16
CA GLY A 72 -20.95 20.65 -7.03
C GLY A 72 -21.42 19.32 -6.43
N SER A 73 -21.29 18.20 -7.15
CA SER A 73 -21.86 16.92 -6.71
C SER A 73 -21.06 16.20 -5.61
N LEU A 74 -19.81 16.61 -5.36
CA LEU A 74 -18.92 16.01 -4.35
C LEU A 74 -18.55 16.98 -3.21
N GLY A 75 -19.15 18.19 -3.18
CA GLY A 75 -18.82 19.21 -2.18
C GLY A 75 -17.41 19.82 -2.37
N GLU A 76 -16.92 20.49 -1.32
CA GLU A 76 -15.62 21.16 -1.35
C GLU A 76 -14.46 20.22 -0.95
N ILE A 77 -14.20 19.16 -1.76
CA ILE A 77 -13.05 18.31 -1.56
C ILE A 77 -11.76 19.10 -1.83
N ARG A 78 -10.84 19.08 -0.87
CA ARG A 78 -9.54 19.74 -0.95
C ARG A 78 -8.37 18.76 -1.13
N THR A 79 -8.53 17.55 -0.64
CA THR A 79 -7.49 16.50 -0.71
C THR A 79 -8.13 15.17 -1.09
N VAL A 80 -7.52 14.47 -2.01
CA VAL A 80 -7.89 13.11 -2.40
C VAL A 80 -6.75 12.15 -2.07
N PHE A 81 -7.03 11.14 -1.28
CA PHE A 81 -6.20 9.95 -1.12
C PHE A 81 -6.84 8.82 -1.93
N HIS A 82 -6.32 8.58 -3.11
CA HIS A 82 -6.84 7.54 -4.01
C HIS A 82 -6.06 6.23 -3.81
N LEU A 83 -6.57 5.39 -2.90
CA LEU A 83 -6.01 4.08 -2.57
C LEU A 83 -6.86 2.92 -3.13
N GLY A 84 -8.07 3.22 -3.62
CA GLY A 84 -8.98 2.26 -4.22
C GLY A 84 -8.43 1.67 -5.52
N ALA A 85 -8.32 0.35 -5.55
CA ALA A 85 -7.86 -0.42 -6.70
C ALA A 85 -8.08 -1.92 -6.46
N CYS A 86 -8.10 -2.73 -7.51
CA CYS A 86 -7.83 -4.16 -7.38
C CYS A 86 -6.35 -4.35 -7.04
N SER A 87 -6.04 -4.84 -5.84
CA SER A 87 -4.67 -5.06 -5.36
C SER A 87 -4.18 -6.50 -5.48
N ALA A 88 -4.99 -7.39 -6.07
CA ALA A 88 -4.63 -8.79 -6.27
C ALA A 88 -3.58 -8.91 -7.40
N THR A 89 -2.36 -9.28 -7.03
CA THR A 89 -1.26 -9.49 -7.99
C THR A 89 -1.45 -10.75 -8.83
N THR A 90 -2.38 -11.62 -8.42
CA THR A 90 -2.76 -12.86 -9.10
C THR A 90 -3.94 -12.70 -10.05
N GLU A 91 -4.58 -11.52 -10.11
CA GLU A 91 -5.67 -11.23 -11.04
C GLU A 91 -5.19 -11.33 -12.49
N ARG A 92 -5.94 -12.05 -13.31
CA ARG A 92 -5.62 -12.33 -14.72
C ARG A 92 -6.48 -11.55 -15.71
N ASP A 93 -7.67 -11.07 -15.29
CA ASP A 93 -8.50 -10.22 -16.14
C ASP A 93 -7.86 -8.82 -16.27
N LEU A 94 -7.07 -8.64 -17.32
CA LEU A 94 -6.43 -7.36 -17.59
C LEU A 94 -7.44 -6.26 -17.88
N GLY A 95 -8.59 -6.58 -18.50
CA GLY A 95 -9.67 -5.61 -18.74
C GLY A 95 -10.24 -5.07 -17.43
N TYR A 96 -10.50 -5.98 -16.47
CA TYR A 96 -10.90 -5.61 -15.11
C TYR A 96 -9.85 -4.73 -14.41
N LEU A 97 -8.57 -5.14 -14.46
CA LEU A 97 -7.47 -4.36 -13.87
C LEU A 97 -7.34 -2.98 -14.52
N MET A 98 -7.48 -2.87 -15.84
CA MET A 98 -7.40 -1.56 -16.52
C MET A 98 -8.56 -0.65 -16.12
N ARG A 99 -9.79 -1.15 -16.01
CA ARG A 99 -10.93 -0.34 -15.53
C ARG A 99 -10.73 0.13 -14.10
N ASN A 100 -10.38 -0.79 -13.18
CA ASN A 100 -10.34 -0.49 -11.75
C ASN A 100 -9.06 0.23 -11.29
N ASN A 101 -7.93 0.05 -11.98
CA ASN A 101 -6.65 0.60 -11.55
C ASN A 101 -6.17 1.76 -12.42
N PHE A 102 -6.41 1.72 -13.74
CA PHE A 102 -5.97 2.78 -14.64
C PHE A 102 -7.08 3.80 -14.91
N GLU A 103 -8.23 3.38 -15.45
CA GLU A 103 -9.29 4.31 -15.87
C GLU A 103 -9.91 5.02 -14.67
N TYR A 104 -10.17 4.30 -13.59
CA TYR A 104 -10.66 4.89 -12.34
C TYR A 104 -9.70 5.97 -11.83
N THR A 105 -8.40 5.66 -11.71
CA THR A 105 -7.39 6.62 -11.27
C THR A 105 -7.28 7.81 -12.22
N LYS A 106 -7.40 7.57 -13.55
CA LYS A 106 -7.36 8.62 -14.57
C LYS A 106 -8.53 9.60 -14.44
N ILE A 107 -9.76 9.09 -14.29
CA ILE A 107 -10.96 9.94 -14.16
C ILE A 107 -10.82 10.84 -12.92
N LEU A 108 -10.46 10.27 -11.77
CA LEU A 108 -10.29 11.05 -10.54
C LEU A 108 -9.10 12.00 -10.59
N GLY A 109 -8.00 11.58 -11.24
CA GLY A 109 -6.83 12.44 -11.43
C GLY A 109 -7.18 13.64 -12.31
N ASP A 110 -7.79 13.43 -13.48
CA ASP A 110 -8.18 14.51 -14.39
C ASP A 110 -9.19 15.46 -13.71
N TRP A 111 -10.18 14.92 -12.99
CA TRP A 111 -11.14 15.69 -12.20
C TRP A 111 -10.43 16.54 -11.12
N SER A 112 -9.46 15.95 -10.40
CA SER A 112 -8.69 16.64 -9.37
C SER A 112 -7.79 17.73 -9.94
N ALA A 113 -7.14 17.48 -11.08
CA ALA A 113 -6.28 18.44 -11.76
C ALA A 113 -7.03 19.69 -12.23
N GLN A 114 -8.22 19.50 -12.84
CA GLN A 114 -9.08 20.59 -13.28
C GLN A 114 -9.52 21.52 -12.13
N ARG A 115 -9.61 21.00 -10.91
CA ARG A 115 -10.06 21.71 -9.71
C ARG A 115 -8.93 22.12 -8.78
N LYS A 116 -7.68 21.84 -9.14
CA LYS A 116 -6.50 22.11 -8.32
C LYS A 116 -6.58 21.44 -6.94
N ILE A 117 -7.20 20.25 -6.87
CA ILE A 117 -7.30 19.45 -5.67
C ILE A 117 -5.97 18.74 -5.45
N ARG A 118 -5.52 18.66 -4.20
CA ARG A 118 -4.35 17.87 -3.81
C ARG A 118 -4.62 16.39 -4.04
N PHE A 119 -3.93 15.76 -4.98
CA PHE A 119 -4.17 14.38 -5.39
C PHE A 119 -2.98 13.48 -5.03
N ILE A 120 -3.22 12.55 -4.13
CA ILE A 120 -2.27 11.53 -3.69
C ILE A 120 -2.81 10.17 -4.12
N TYR A 121 -2.05 9.40 -4.89
CA TYR A 121 -2.53 8.12 -5.42
C TYR A 121 -1.58 6.96 -5.13
N ALA A 122 -2.15 5.78 -4.90
CA ALA A 122 -1.37 4.55 -4.74
C ALA A 122 -0.90 4.01 -6.09
N SER A 123 0.41 4.07 -6.33
CA SER A 123 1.12 3.21 -7.26
C SER A 123 1.63 1.97 -6.52
N SER A 124 2.67 1.30 -7.00
CA SER A 124 3.22 0.10 -6.37
C SER A 124 4.69 -0.09 -6.74
N ALA A 125 5.49 -0.61 -5.80
CA ALA A 125 6.84 -1.09 -6.10
C ALA A 125 6.85 -2.22 -7.14
N ALA A 126 5.76 -2.96 -7.31
CA ALA A 126 5.63 -3.98 -8.35
C ALA A 126 5.84 -3.43 -9.77
N THR A 127 5.64 -2.12 -9.98
CA THR A 127 5.88 -1.45 -11.28
C THR A 127 7.35 -1.44 -11.68
N TYR A 128 8.29 -1.62 -10.73
CA TYR A 128 9.72 -1.73 -11.02
C TYR A 128 10.12 -3.06 -11.69
N GLY A 129 9.21 -4.02 -11.74
CA GLY A 129 9.44 -5.32 -12.35
C GLY A 129 10.39 -6.19 -11.51
N ASP A 130 11.40 -6.77 -12.15
CA ASP A 130 12.42 -7.60 -11.48
C ASP A 130 13.47 -6.78 -10.70
N GLY A 131 13.45 -5.45 -10.82
CA GLY A 131 14.40 -4.56 -10.19
C GLY A 131 15.69 -4.33 -10.98
N SER A 132 15.88 -4.98 -12.13
CA SER A 132 17.12 -4.85 -12.95
C SER A 132 17.35 -3.41 -13.44
N ALA A 133 16.28 -2.62 -13.61
CA ALA A 133 16.36 -1.19 -13.94
C ALA A 133 16.53 -0.28 -12.70
N GLY A 134 16.71 -0.86 -11.50
CA GLY A 134 16.73 -0.15 -10.23
C GLY A 134 15.33 0.16 -9.69
N MET A 135 15.25 0.56 -8.41
CA MET A 135 14.01 0.92 -7.72
C MET A 135 14.09 2.38 -7.23
N ASN A 136 14.31 3.30 -8.17
CA ASN A 136 14.57 4.72 -7.87
C ASN A 136 13.34 5.59 -8.23
N ASP A 137 12.83 6.35 -7.26
CA ASP A 137 11.68 7.25 -7.39
C ASP A 137 12.03 8.62 -7.99
N THR A 138 13.31 8.90 -8.25
CA THR A 138 13.76 10.07 -8.98
C THR A 138 13.86 9.82 -10.50
N GLU A 139 13.65 8.59 -10.96
CA GLU A 139 13.71 8.24 -12.37
C GLU A 139 12.55 8.87 -13.14
N THR A 140 12.87 9.64 -14.16
CA THR A 140 11.89 10.29 -15.03
C THR A 140 11.47 9.41 -16.21
N ARG A 141 12.30 8.43 -16.58
CA ARG A 141 12.01 7.48 -17.65
C ARG A 141 11.28 6.24 -17.12
N LEU A 142 10.04 6.43 -16.70
CA LEU A 142 9.20 5.37 -16.13
C LEU A 142 8.91 4.24 -17.13
N ASP A 143 9.07 4.51 -18.41
CA ASP A 143 8.94 3.55 -19.52
C ASP A 143 10.03 2.46 -19.55
N ARG A 144 11.13 2.64 -18.82
CA ARG A 144 12.19 1.62 -18.73
C ARG A 144 11.84 0.46 -17.79
N TYR A 145 10.90 0.65 -16.88
CA TYR A 145 10.48 -0.42 -15.98
C TYR A 145 9.60 -1.45 -16.70
N ARG A 146 9.76 -2.72 -16.34
CA ARG A 146 9.06 -3.86 -16.96
C ARG A 146 8.25 -4.61 -15.91
N PRO A 147 6.95 -4.26 -15.74
CA PRO A 147 6.05 -4.98 -14.83
C PRO A 147 5.98 -6.48 -15.15
N LEU A 148 5.95 -7.32 -14.10
CA LEU A 148 5.94 -8.77 -14.24
C LEU A 148 4.53 -9.38 -14.25
N ASN A 149 3.47 -8.58 -13.96
CA ASN A 149 2.09 -9.05 -13.93
C ASN A 149 1.11 -7.93 -14.33
N GLY A 150 -0.16 -8.31 -14.57
CA GLY A 150 -1.21 -7.39 -15.01
C GLY A 150 -1.52 -6.29 -14.00
N TYR A 151 -1.47 -6.61 -12.69
CA TYR A 151 -1.63 -5.61 -11.64
C TYR A 151 -0.56 -4.51 -11.74
N ALA A 152 0.70 -4.90 -11.76
CA ALA A 152 1.82 -3.96 -11.84
C ALA A 152 1.76 -3.14 -13.15
N PHE A 153 1.40 -3.77 -14.27
CA PHE A 153 1.17 -3.09 -15.54
C PHE A 153 0.07 -2.03 -15.42
N SER A 154 -1.09 -2.37 -14.85
CA SER A 154 -2.20 -1.41 -14.70
C SER A 154 -1.82 -0.18 -13.86
N LYS A 155 -1.02 -0.37 -12.80
CA LYS A 155 -0.50 0.73 -11.98
C LYS A 155 0.52 1.59 -12.74
N GLN A 156 1.44 0.96 -13.47
CA GLN A 156 2.42 1.68 -14.29
C GLN A 156 1.74 2.51 -15.39
N ARG A 157 0.62 2.04 -15.95
CA ARG A 157 -0.10 2.79 -16.99
C ARG A 157 -0.54 4.16 -16.50
N PHE A 158 -0.96 4.30 -15.24
CA PHE A 158 -1.29 5.61 -14.69
C PHE A 158 -0.04 6.46 -14.41
N ASP A 159 1.04 5.87 -13.87
CA ASP A 159 2.30 6.59 -13.68
C ASP A 159 2.79 7.23 -15.01
N LEU A 160 2.75 6.44 -16.10
CA LEU A 160 3.11 6.90 -17.44
C LEU A 160 2.15 7.96 -17.99
N TYR A 161 0.85 7.79 -17.76
CA TYR A 161 -0.16 8.79 -18.16
C TYR A 161 0.09 10.12 -17.45
N ALA A 162 0.24 10.08 -16.13
CA ALA A 162 0.48 11.26 -15.31
C ALA A 162 1.79 11.97 -15.69
N SER A 163 2.85 11.21 -15.97
CA SER A 163 4.13 11.75 -16.46
C SER A 163 3.96 12.48 -17.79
N ARG A 164 3.37 11.81 -18.79
CA ARG A 164 3.18 12.39 -20.15
C ARG A 164 2.28 13.63 -20.18
N ARG A 165 1.37 13.74 -19.24
CA ARG A 165 0.44 14.88 -19.10
C ARG A 165 0.96 15.98 -18.19
N GLY A 166 2.18 15.83 -17.63
CA GLY A 166 2.75 16.81 -16.69
C GLY A 166 2.05 16.83 -15.32
N LEU A 167 1.16 15.86 -15.05
CA LEU A 167 0.39 15.79 -13.79
C LEU A 167 1.29 15.49 -12.58
N LEU A 168 2.43 14.84 -12.80
CA LEU A 168 3.41 14.58 -11.73
C LEU A 168 4.03 15.87 -11.16
N ASN A 169 3.84 17.04 -11.81
CA ASN A 169 4.25 18.33 -11.25
C ASN A 169 3.29 18.86 -10.16
N GLN A 170 2.15 18.19 -9.94
CA GLN A 170 1.17 18.56 -8.93
C GLN A 170 0.63 17.35 -8.12
N PHE A 171 0.78 16.14 -8.64
CA PHE A 171 0.33 14.91 -7.98
C PHE A 171 1.44 14.27 -7.16
N VAL A 172 1.02 13.42 -6.21
CA VAL A 172 1.91 12.56 -5.43
C VAL A 172 1.57 11.10 -5.70
N GLY A 173 2.46 10.40 -6.39
CA GLY A 173 2.34 8.96 -6.61
C GLY A 173 3.13 8.18 -5.56
N LEU A 174 2.51 7.19 -4.93
CA LEU A 174 3.06 6.43 -3.81
C LEU A 174 3.37 5.00 -4.25
N LYS A 175 4.64 4.64 -4.39
CA LYS A 175 5.05 3.26 -4.63
C LYS A 175 5.25 2.55 -3.30
N TYR A 176 4.17 1.94 -2.80
CA TYR A 176 4.24 1.10 -1.60
C TYR A 176 5.05 -0.16 -1.87
N PHE A 177 5.98 -0.46 -0.97
CA PHE A 177 6.71 -1.72 -0.90
C PHE A 177 5.89 -2.76 -0.14
N ASN A 178 6.53 -3.70 0.57
CA ASN A 178 5.82 -4.80 1.23
C ASN A 178 5.19 -4.34 2.55
N VAL A 179 4.01 -3.72 2.46
CA VAL A 179 3.28 -3.26 3.64
C VAL A 179 2.63 -4.43 4.37
N PHE A 180 2.73 -4.44 5.71
CA PHE A 180 2.09 -5.40 6.60
C PHE A 180 1.50 -4.69 7.83
N GLY A 181 0.51 -5.29 8.49
CA GLY A 181 -0.04 -4.74 9.73
C GLY A 181 -1.54 -4.95 9.91
N PRO A 182 -2.13 -4.35 10.96
CA PRO A 182 -3.55 -4.48 11.25
C PRO A 182 -4.45 -4.01 10.09
N ASN A 183 -5.68 -4.52 10.08
CA ASN A 183 -6.72 -4.28 9.07
C ASN A 183 -6.50 -5.02 7.72
N GLU A 184 -5.57 -5.97 7.61
CA GLU A 184 -5.39 -6.76 6.37
C GLU A 184 -6.16 -8.10 6.36
N GLY A 185 -6.87 -8.45 7.42
CA GLY A 185 -7.53 -9.76 7.60
C GLY A 185 -8.48 -10.16 6.46
N HIS A 186 -9.19 -9.20 5.88
CA HIS A 186 -10.13 -9.42 4.77
C HIS A 186 -9.47 -9.83 3.44
N LYS A 187 -8.14 -9.69 3.30
CA LYS A 187 -7.43 -9.87 2.01
C LYS A 187 -7.25 -11.33 1.58
N GLY A 188 -7.73 -12.31 2.32
CA GLY A 188 -7.58 -13.73 1.97
C GLY A 188 -6.10 -14.09 1.70
N ASP A 189 -5.82 -14.68 0.55
CA ASP A 189 -4.45 -15.08 0.17
C ASP A 189 -3.50 -13.91 -0.10
N MET A 190 -4.02 -12.70 -0.23
CA MET A 190 -3.21 -11.49 -0.39
C MET A 190 -2.78 -10.84 0.93
N ARG A 191 -3.07 -11.47 2.08
CA ARG A 191 -2.52 -11.07 3.39
C ARG A 191 -1.00 -11.17 3.39
N SER A 192 -0.36 -10.34 4.21
CA SER A 192 1.11 -10.33 4.34
C SER A 192 1.65 -11.69 4.84
N VAL A 193 2.94 -11.91 4.60
CA VAL A 193 3.61 -13.09 5.13
C VAL A 193 3.66 -13.08 6.66
N VAL A 194 3.66 -11.89 7.31
CA VAL A 194 3.57 -11.78 8.78
C VAL A 194 2.26 -12.41 9.29
N HIS A 195 1.12 -12.04 8.69
CA HIS A 195 -0.19 -12.61 9.05
C HIS A 195 -0.24 -14.12 8.82
N LYS A 196 0.22 -14.57 7.65
CA LYS A 196 0.24 -16.01 7.31
C LYS A 196 1.16 -16.80 8.24
N ALA A 197 2.34 -16.27 8.55
CA ALA A 197 3.29 -16.90 9.46
C ALA A 197 2.72 -16.99 10.88
N PHE A 198 2.04 -15.96 11.37
CA PHE A 198 1.32 -16.00 12.64
C PHE A 198 0.31 -17.15 12.64
N GLN A 199 -0.55 -17.26 11.62
CA GLN A 199 -1.53 -18.35 11.50
C GLN A 199 -0.86 -19.73 11.46
N GLN A 200 0.23 -19.88 10.70
CA GLN A 200 0.99 -21.13 10.64
C GLN A 200 1.54 -21.53 12.03
N VAL A 201 2.12 -20.58 12.77
CA VAL A 201 2.62 -20.87 14.13
C VAL A 201 1.47 -21.25 15.09
N GLN A 202 0.30 -20.63 14.96
CA GLN A 202 -0.87 -20.96 15.79
C GLN A 202 -1.42 -22.36 15.49
N THR A 203 -1.41 -22.77 14.22
CA THR A 203 -2.01 -24.06 13.79
C THR A 203 -1.04 -25.23 13.83
N THR A 204 0.23 -25.01 13.47
CA THR A 204 1.21 -26.09 13.27
C THR A 204 2.46 -25.97 14.15
N GLY A 205 2.65 -24.82 14.80
CA GLY A 205 3.89 -24.50 15.53
C GLY A 205 5.09 -24.17 14.66
N LYS A 206 4.95 -24.12 13.33
CA LYS A 206 6.04 -23.98 12.37
C LYS A 206 5.76 -22.87 11.36
N ILE A 207 6.80 -22.33 10.71
CA ILE A 207 6.70 -21.45 9.55
C ILE A 207 7.32 -22.14 8.35
N GLN A 208 6.60 -22.14 7.24
CA GLN A 208 7.07 -22.65 5.95
C GLN A 208 7.53 -21.49 5.06
N LEU A 209 8.78 -21.57 4.60
CA LEU A 209 9.38 -20.64 3.65
C LEU A 209 9.74 -21.38 2.36
N PHE A 210 9.73 -20.65 1.23
CA PHE A 210 10.16 -21.25 -0.03
C PHE A 210 11.67 -21.41 -0.10
N LYS A 211 12.09 -22.54 -0.66
CA LYS A 211 13.48 -22.74 -1.10
C LYS A 211 13.86 -21.70 -2.15
N SER A 212 15.14 -21.39 -2.25
CA SER A 212 15.68 -20.54 -3.29
C SER A 212 15.96 -21.34 -4.58
N TYR A 213 15.70 -20.68 -5.71
CA TYR A 213 16.08 -21.17 -7.06
C TYR A 213 17.05 -20.20 -7.75
N HIS A 214 17.67 -19.31 -6.96
CA HIS A 214 18.62 -18.32 -7.45
C HIS A 214 20.00 -18.55 -6.79
N PRO A 215 21.11 -18.57 -7.55
CA PRO A 215 22.43 -18.93 -7.01
C PRO A 215 22.93 -17.99 -5.90
N ASP A 216 22.53 -16.72 -5.93
CA ASP A 216 22.99 -15.70 -4.98
C ASP A 216 22.22 -15.69 -3.66
N TYR A 217 21.18 -16.51 -3.50
CA TYR A 217 20.36 -16.55 -2.29
C TYR A 217 20.22 -17.98 -1.79
N ARG A 218 20.48 -18.20 -0.51
CA ARG A 218 20.13 -19.44 0.18
C ARG A 218 18.64 -19.48 0.48
N ASP A 219 18.15 -20.65 0.91
CA ASP A 219 16.77 -20.84 1.32
C ASP A 219 16.36 -19.84 2.43
N GLY A 220 15.29 -19.09 2.20
CA GLY A 220 14.80 -18.05 3.11
C GLY A 220 15.60 -16.74 3.14
N GLU A 221 16.71 -16.61 2.39
CA GLU A 221 17.52 -15.39 2.33
C GLU A 221 17.09 -14.40 1.24
N GLN A 222 16.07 -14.72 0.47
CA GLN A 222 15.46 -13.75 -0.44
C GLN A 222 14.97 -12.55 0.38
N LYS A 223 15.11 -11.33 -0.15
CA LYS A 223 14.93 -10.09 0.63
C LYS A 223 13.76 -9.24 0.16
N ARG A 224 13.11 -8.61 1.11
CA ARG A 224 12.05 -7.61 0.86
C ARG A 224 12.23 -6.39 1.75
N ASP A 225 11.80 -5.27 1.24
CA ASP A 225 11.60 -4.07 2.05
C ASP A 225 10.22 -4.17 2.72
N PHE A 226 10.22 -4.49 4.01
CA PHE A 226 9.01 -4.61 4.82
C PHE A 226 8.69 -3.29 5.50
N LEU A 227 7.50 -2.77 5.26
CA LEU A 227 7.02 -1.52 5.82
C LEU A 227 5.81 -1.75 6.72
N TYR A 228 5.88 -1.31 7.98
CA TYR A 228 4.73 -1.39 8.86
C TYR A 228 3.66 -0.37 8.45
N VAL A 229 2.37 -0.77 8.48
CA VAL A 229 1.28 0.06 7.96
C VAL A 229 1.16 1.42 8.67
N LYS A 230 1.48 1.49 9.97
CA LYS A 230 1.47 2.76 10.72
C LYS A 230 2.51 3.74 10.16
N ASP A 231 3.70 3.27 9.78
CA ASP A 231 4.69 4.11 9.10
C ASP A 231 4.25 4.46 7.67
N ALA A 232 3.65 3.53 6.94
CA ALA A 232 3.16 3.77 5.58
C ALA A 232 2.15 4.92 5.55
N VAL A 233 1.21 4.97 6.50
CA VAL A 233 0.21 6.04 6.55
C VAL A 233 0.78 7.36 7.06
N GLU A 234 1.75 7.35 7.98
CA GLU A 234 2.45 8.57 8.40
C GLU A 234 3.26 9.19 7.26
N MET A 235 3.97 8.38 6.45
CA MET A 235 4.63 8.82 5.22
C MET A 235 3.63 9.43 4.25
N THR A 236 2.48 8.79 4.05
CA THR A 236 1.41 9.25 3.16
C THR A 236 0.87 10.61 3.60
N ILE A 237 0.56 10.78 4.90
CA ILE A 237 0.09 12.05 5.47
C ILE A 237 1.17 13.13 5.39
N PHE A 238 2.43 12.80 5.69
CA PHE A 238 3.55 13.74 5.57
C PHE A 238 3.65 14.31 4.15
N LEU A 239 3.61 13.44 3.13
CA LEU A 239 3.66 13.84 1.73
C LEU A 239 2.43 14.68 1.32
N ALA A 240 1.24 14.31 1.81
CA ALA A 240 0.03 15.07 1.54
C ALA A 240 0.11 16.51 2.11
N LYS A 241 0.67 16.66 3.31
CA LYS A 241 0.85 17.96 3.99
C LYS A 241 1.97 18.82 3.42
N ASN A 242 2.92 18.22 2.68
CA ASN A 242 4.07 18.95 2.16
C ASN A 242 3.78 19.48 0.72
N PRO A 243 3.66 20.81 0.52
CA PRO A 243 3.37 21.37 -0.81
C PRO A 243 4.51 21.15 -1.83
N ALA A 244 5.75 20.93 -1.37
CA ALA A 244 6.89 20.62 -2.24
C ALA A 244 6.91 19.12 -2.66
N ALA A 245 6.10 18.26 -2.04
CA ALA A 245 6.02 16.88 -2.43
C ALA A 245 5.21 16.72 -3.71
N VAL A 246 5.90 16.50 -4.83
CA VAL A 246 5.33 16.24 -6.15
C VAL A 246 6.10 15.14 -6.87
N GLY A 247 5.43 14.44 -7.78
CA GLY A 247 5.99 13.30 -8.48
C GLY A 247 5.83 11.98 -7.72
N ILE A 248 6.67 11.01 -8.04
CA ILE A 248 6.60 9.65 -7.45
C ILE A 248 7.52 9.56 -6.24
N PHE A 249 7.06 8.86 -5.20
CA PHE A 249 7.80 8.58 -3.98
C PHE A 249 7.74 7.09 -3.64
N ASN A 250 8.87 6.53 -3.24
CA ASN A 250 8.92 5.20 -2.64
C ASN A 250 8.50 5.27 -1.17
N LEU A 251 7.61 4.34 -0.79
CA LEU A 251 7.19 4.12 0.58
C LEU A 251 7.63 2.72 1.01
N GLY A 252 8.78 2.66 1.66
CA GLY A 252 9.41 1.48 2.22
C GLY A 252 10.18 1.85 3.48
N PHE A 253 10.74 0.86 4.14
CA PHE A 253 11.62 1.09 5.29
C PHE A 253 12.99 1.63 4.85
N GLY A 254 13.40 1.36 3.59
CA GLY A 254 14.70 1.74 3.05
C GLY A 254 15.81 0.74 3.36
N ARG A 255 15.46 -0.46 3.84
CA ARG A 255 16.38 -1.56 4.11
C ARG A 255 15.71 -2.90 3.90
N ALA A 256 16.23 -3.67 2.97
CA ALA A 256 15.76 -5.02 2.69
C ALA A 256 16.12 -6.00 3.83
N ARG A 257 15.15 -6.88 4.17
CA ARG A 257 15.29 -7.91 5.19
C ARG A 257 14.89 -9.27 4.61
N THR A 258 15.47 -10.33 5.14
CA THR A 258 15.22 -11.69 4.66
C THR A 258 13.88 -12.24 5.15
N TRP A 259 13.37 -13.29 4.48
CA TRP A 259 12.23 -14.05 5.00
C TRP A 259 12.57 -14.74 6.34
N LEU A 260 13.83 -15.13 6.54
CA LEU A 260 14.32 -15.65 7.82
C LEU A 260 14.22 -14.61 8.94
N ASP A 261 14.59 -13.34 8.66
CA ASP A 261 14.44 -12.24 9.63
C ASP A 261 12.97 -12.08 10.05
N LEU A 262 12.06 -12.10 9.05
CA LEU A 262 10.62 -11.99 9.31
C LEU A 262 10.10 -13.17 10.14
N ALA A 263 10.47 -14.40 9.79
CA ALA A 263 10.04 -15.59 10.52
C ALA A 263 10.54 -15.57 11.97
N ASN A 264 11.80 -15.19 12.18
CA ASN A 264 12.36 -15.05 13.53
C ASN A 264 11.67 -13.95 14.34
N ALA A 265 11.30 -12.82 13.71
CA ALA A 265 10.55 -11.76 14.36
C ALA A 265 9.15 -12.24 14.81
N VAL A 266 8.46 -13.07 13.99
CA VAL A 266 7.17 -13.68 14.37
C VAL A 266 7.31 -14.60 15.57
N PHE A 267 8.29 -15.51 15.57
CA PHE A 267 8.53 -16.40 16.71
C PHE A 267 8.90 -15.63 17.99
N SER A 268 9.74 -14.61 17.86
CA SER A 268 10.12 -13.73 18.98
C SER A 268 8.91 -13.01 19.55
N ALA A 269 8.02 -12.45 18.72
CA ALA A 269 6.80 -11.77 19.15
C ALA A 269 5.84 -12.71 19.92
N LEU A 270 5.86 -14.01 19.59
CA LEU A 270 5.07 -15.06 20.24
C LEU A 270 5.78 -15.72 21.42
N SER A 271 7.02 -15.33 21.75
CA SER A 271 7.86 -15.95 22.78
C SER A 271 8.03 -17.48 22.57
N LYS A 272 8.14 -17.92 21.30
CA LYS A 272 8.31 -19.32 20.91
C LYS A 272 9.70 -19.56 20.28
N PRO A 273 10.31 -20.74 20.45
CA PRO A 273 11.51 -21.10 19.71
C PRO A 273 11.22 -21.21 18.21
N PRO A 274 12.13 -20.75 17.33
CA PRO A 274 11.91 -20.78 15.89
C PRO A 274 11.93 -22.23 15.34
N VAL A 275 10.90 -22.60 14.59
CA VAL A 275 10.81 -23.86 13.82
C VAL A 275 10.46 -23.48 12.38
N ILE A 276 11.46 -23.48 11.50
CA ILE A 276 11.32 -23.08 10.11
C ILE A 276 11.55 -24.29 9.22
N GLU A 277 10.61 -24.54 8.31
CA GLU A 277 10.72 -25.58 7.28
C GLU A 277 10.79 -24.94 5.90
N PHE A 278 11.57 -25.54 5.00
CA PHE A 278 11.66 -25.07 3.61
C PHE A 278 10.87 -25.97 2.68
N THR A 279 10.02 -25.36 1.87
CA THR A 279 9.15 -26.04 0.89
C THR A 279 9.51 -25.63 -0.54
N GLU A 280 9.18 -26.46 -1.50
CA GLU A 280 9.37 -26.15 -2.91
C GLU A 280 8.54 -24.93 -3.32
N MET A 281 9.17 -24.02 -4.05
CA MET A 281 8.43 -22.90 -4.64
C MET A 281 7.57 -23.43 -5.81
N PRO A 282 6.26 -23.13 -5.86
CA PRO A 282 5.41 -23.53 -6.98
C PRO A 282 5.99 -23.08 -8.33
N GLU A 283 6.00 -23.97 -9.32
CA GLU A 283 6.61 -23.69 -10.63
C GLU A 283 6.00 -22.45 -11.32
N ALA A 284 4.69 -22.24 -11.15
CA ALA A 284 3.98 -21.12 -11.75
C ALA A 284 4.49 -19.74 -11.31
N ILE A 285 5.10 -19.62 -10.14
CA ILE A 285 5.57 -18.33 -9.63
C ILE A 285 7.08 -18.13 -9.80
N ARG A 286 7.87 -19.20 -10.00
CA ARG A 286 9.33 -19.13 -10.11
C ARG A 286 9.84 -18.14 -11.15
N PRO A 287 9.30 -18.08 -12.39
CA PRO A 287 9.79 -17.15 -13.41
C PRO A 287 9.61 -15.68 -13.09
N ASN A 288 8.61 -15.34 -12.27
CA ASN A 288 8.24 -13.97 -11.92
C ASN A 288 8.54 -13.63 -10.46
N TYR A 289 9.29 -14.51 -9.75
CA TYR A 289 9.59 -14.30 -8.34
C TYR A 289 10.69 -13.25 -8.18
N GLN A 290 10.37 -12.17 -7.47
CA GLN A 290 11.37 -11.17 -7.12
C GLN A 290 12.23 -11.68 -5.97
N TYR A 291 13.57 -11.72 -6.13
CA TYR A 291 14.49 -12.13 -5.07
C TYR A 291 14.93 -10.99 -4.16
N PHE A 292 14.82 -9.75 -4.65
CA PHE A 292 15.23 -8.57 -3.91
C PHE A 292 14.30 -7.39 -4.18
N THR A 293 13.87 -6.69 -3.12
CA THR A 293 13.27 -5.36 -3.21
C THR A 293 13.77 -4.49 -2.08
N GLU A 294 14.18 -3.25 -2.39
CA GLU A 294 14.59 -2.24 -1.40
C GLU A 294 14.20 -0.86 -1.91
N ALA A 295 13.52 -0.08 -1.05
CA ALA A 295 13.10 1.27 -1.37
C ALA A 295 14.26 2.25 -1.24
N THR A 296 14.56 2.99 -2.29
CA THR A 296 15.37 4.21 -2.15
C THR A 296 14.43 5.31 -1.63
N ILE A 297 14.55 5.70 -0.35
CA ILE A 297 13.68 6.70 0.30
C ILE A 297 14.35 8.08 0.46
N ALA A 298 15.50 8.29 -0.15
CA ALA A 298 16.27 9.53 -0.01
C ALA A 298 15.46 10.78 -0.41
N LYS A 299 14.62 10.67 -1.45
CA LYS A 299 13.74 11.76 -1.88
C LYS A 299 12.75 12.19 -0.79
N LEU A 300 12.18 11.25 -0.06
CA LEU A 300 11.28 11.48 1.07
C LEU A 300 12.03 12.13 2.25
N LEU A 301 13.21 11.61 2.60
CA LEU A 301 14.05 12.15 3.68
C LEU A 301 14.50 13.58 3.39
N ASN A 302 14.84 13.89 2.13
CA ASN A 302 15.22 15.25 1.71
C ASN A 302 14.09 16.28 1.85
N LEU A 303 12.84 15.85 1.90
CA LEU A 303 11.69 16.70 2.23
C LEU A 303 11.53 16.95 3.74
N GLY A 304 12.38 16.36 4.58
CA GLY A 304 12.39 16.51 6.04
C GLY A 304 11.63 15.43 6.80
N PHE A 305 11.20 14.33 6.14
CA PHE A 305 10.70 13.16 6.85
C PHE A 305 11.81 12.54 7.71
N LYS A 306 11.50 12.11 8.94
CA LYS A 306 12.51 11.62 9.89
C LYS A 306 12.86 10.12 9.74
N GLY A 307 12.23 9.45 8.80
CA GLY A 307 12.33 8.00 8.60
C GLY A 307 11.21 7.21 9.27
N PRO A 308 11.05 5.93 8.90
CA PRO A 308 10.13 5.00 9.55
C PRO A 308 10.49 4.83 11.04
N ARG A 309 9.46 4.64 11.87
CA ARG A 309 9.62 4.49 13.33
C ARG A 309 9.80 3.07 13.78
N TYR A 310 9.19 2.11 13.07
CA TYR A 310 9.14 0.72 13.47
C TYR A 310 10.13 -0.11 12.66
N THR A 311 11.13 -0.70 13.33
CA THR A 311 11.90 -1.79 12.73
C THR A 311 10.98 -2.97 12.38
N LEU A 312 11.47 -3.93 11.61
CA LEU A 312 10.70 -5.15 11.29
C LEU A 312 10.24 -5.85 12.57
N GLU A 313 11.13 -6.02 13.52
CA GLU A 313 10.89 -6.68 14.81
C GLU A 313 9.83 -5.94 15.65
N GLU A 314 9.92 -4.62 15.73
CA GLU A 314 8.96 -3.78 16.46
C GLU A 314 7.58 -3.79 15.81
N GLY A 315 7.53 -3.63 14.47
CA GLY A 315 6.26 -3.68 13.73
C GLY A 315 5.59 -5.04 13.80
N VAL A 316 6.36 -6.14 13.68
CA VAL A 316 5.83 -7.51 13.82
C VAL A 316 5.32 -7.76 15.24
N ARG A 317 6.05 -7.30 16.26
CA ARG A 317 5.64 -7.43 17.67
C ARG A 317 4.35 -6.65 17.93
N ASP A 318 4.28 -5.39 17.53
CA ASP A 318 3.09 -4.56 17.70
C ASP A 318 1.87 -5.20 16.99
N TYR A 319 2.06 -5.67 15.75
CA TYR A 319 0.99 -6.30 15.00
C TYR A 319 0.48 -7.59 15.65
N ILE A 320 1.37 -8.48 16.08
CA ILE A 320 0.99 -9.76 16.68
C ILE A 320 0.37 -9.58 18.06
N GLN A 321 1.01 -8.81 18.95
CA GLN A 321 0.59 -8.74 20.33
C GLN A 321 -0.63 -7.85 20.55
N ASN A 322 -0.77 -6.76 19.78
CA ASN A 322 -1.83 -5.78 19.98
C ASN A 322 -3.02 -5.96 19.02
N TYR A 323 -2.88 -6.74 17.94
CA TYR A 323 -3.94 -6.86 16.93
C TYR A 323 -4.27 -8.30 16.56
N LEU A 324 -3.29 -9.15 16.19
CA LEU A 324 -3.59 -10.52 15.76
C LEU A 324 -3.98 -11.44 16.91
N THR A 325 -3.32 -11.32 18.05
CA THR A 325 -3.62 -12.17 19.22
C THR A 325 -4.96 -11.80 19.87
N PRO A 326 -5.29 -10.52 20.10
CA PRO A 326 -6.58 -10.12 20.64
C PRO A 326 -7.68 -10.00 19.58
N GLU A 327 -7.37 -10.18 18.29
CA GLU A 327 -8.29 -10.01 17.14
C GLU A 327 -8.93 -8.61 17.06
N LEU A 328 -8.14 -7.57 17.31
CA LEU A 328 -8.60 -6.18 17.32
C LEU A 328 -8.24 -5.44 16.04
N PRO A 329 -9.12 -4.56 15.52
CA PRO A 329 -8.77 -3.61 14.45
C PRO A 329 -7.98 -2.41 15.00
N LEU A 330 -7.57 -1.50 14.11
CA LEU A 330 -7.09 -0.17 14.51
C LEU A 330 -8.26 0.66 15.05
N GLU A 331 -8.09 1.19 16.26
CA GLU A 331 -9.05 2.10 16.89
C GLU A 331 -8.39 3.47 17.13
N PRO A 332 -9.08 4.61 16.81
CA PRO A 332 -8.56 5.97 16.97
C PRO A 332 -8.35 6.41 18.40
#